data_78722ad436ae3f83e54d28a5aa5590fd
#
_entry.id   78722ad436ae3f83e54d28a5aa5590fd
#
_cell.length_a   1.000
_cell.length_b   1.000
_cell.length_c   1.000
_cell.angle_alpha   90.00
_cell.angle_beta   90.00
_cell.angle_gamma   90.00
#
_symmetry.space_group_name_H-M   'P 1'
#
loop_
_entity.id
_entity.type
_entity.pdbx_description
1 polymer ?
#
loop_
_entity_poly.entity_id
_entity_poly.type
_entity_poly.pdbx_seq_one_letter_code
_entity_poly.pdbx_strand_id
1 'polypeptide(L)'
;MDNEFHRVRRLPPYVFSEVNAMKASARAAGEDVLDFGMGNPDLPSPPHVVEKLVEAVQNPRTHRYSVSRGITGLRRANAEYY
;
A
#
# COMPACT_ATOMS: atom_id res chain seq x y z
N MET A 1 1.28 24.15 -29.86
CA MET A 1 0.10 24.14 -28.97
C MET A 1 0.58 23.91 -27.56
N ASP A 2 0.35 24.85 -26.67
CA ASP A 2 0.73 24.72 -25.28
C ASP A 2 -0.32 23.85 -24.57
N ASN A 3 0.04 22.59 -24.28
CA ASN A 3 -0.82 21.65 -23.57
C ASN A 3 -0.69 21.76 -22.05
N GLU A 4 -0.22 22.90 -21.56
CA GLU A 4 -0.09 23.12 -20.12
C GLU A 4 -1.44 23.43 -19.46
N PHE A 5 -1.84 22.56 -18.57
CA PHE A 5 -3.02 22.78 -17.73
C PHE A 5 -2.65 23.64 -16.52
N HIS A 6 -3.03 24.89 -16.50
CA HIS A 6 -2.68 25.85 -15.44
C HIS A 6 -3.05 25.37 -14.02
N ARG A 7 -4.14 24.62 -13.87
CA ARG A 7 -4.55 24.06 -12.58
C ARG A 7 -3.60 22.97 -12.10
N VAL A 8 -3.17 22.10 -13.01
CA VAL A 8 -2.20 21.01 -12.69
C VAL A 8 -0.84 21.61 -12.33
N ARG A 9 -0.40 22.65 -13.04
CA ARG A 9 0.85 23.34 -12.77
C ARG A 9 0.93 23.96 -11.36
N ARG A 10 -0.22 24.29 -10.75
CA ARG A 10 -0.29 24.86 -9.40
C ARG A 10 -0.31 23.83 -8.30
N LEU A 11 -0.46 22.54 -8.63
CA LEU A 11 -0.43 21.48 -7.63
C LEU A 11 0.95 21.39 -7.00
N PRO A 12 1.02 21.29 -5.66
CA PRO A 12 2.30 21.03 -5.01
C PRO A 12 2.83 19.68 -5.45
N PRO A 13 4.16 19.50 -5.53
CA PRO A 13 4.74 18.21 -5.85
C PRO A 13 4.37 17.19 -4.77
N TYR A 14 4.24 15.92 -5.17
CA TYR A 14 3.99 14.84 -4.23
C TYR A 14 5.22 14.65 -3.34
N VAL A 15 5.05 14.90 -2.04
CA VAL A 15 6.17 14.96 -1.09
C VAL A 15 7.00 13.67 -1.02
N PHE A 16 6.38 12.50 -1.13
CA PHE A 16 7.11 11.23 -1.15
C PHE A 16 7.96 11.05 -2.40
N SER A 17 7.55 11.63 -3.52
CA SER A 17 8.36 11.65 -4.76
C SER A 17 9.65 12.44 -4.56
N GLU A 18 9.57 13.60 -3.92
CA GLU A 18 10.75 14.42 -3.61
C GLU A 18 11.68 13.72 -2.62
N VAL A 19 11.14 13.19 -1.54
CA VAL A 19 11.91 12.45 -0.52
C VAL A 19 12.59 11.21 -1.13
N ASN A 20 11.91 10.47 -1.99
CA ASN A 20 12.48 9.32 -2.66
C ASN A 20 13.62 9.71 -3.60
N ALA A 21 13.50 10.84 -4.31
CA ALA A 21 14.56 11.38 -5.15
C ALA A 21 15.80 11.78 -4.32
N MET A 22 15.60 12.41 -3.18
CA MET A 22 16.68 12.74 -2.24
C MET A 22 17.40 11.50 -1.71
N LYS A 23 16.65 10.47 -1.31
CA LYS A 23 17.21 9.19 -0.86
C LYS A 23 18.02 8.52 -1.97
N ALA A 24 17.49 8.50 -3.18
CA ALA A 24 18.19 7.91 -4.33
C ALA A 24 19.50 8.65 -4.63
N SER A 25 19.51 9.97 -4.58
CA SER A 25 20.71 10.78 -4.76
C SER A 25 21.75 10.52 -3.68
N ALA A 26 21.35 10.45 -2.43
CA ALA A 26 22.25 10.18 -1.31
C ALA A 26 22.88 8.77 -1.44
N ARG A 27 22.09 7.76 -1.79
CA ARG A 27 22.60 6.40 -2.04
C ARG A 27 23.56 6.34 -3.22
N ALA A 28 23.25 7.07 -4.30
CA ALA A 28 24.15 7.17 -5.46
C ALA A 28 25.48 7.86 -5.13
N ALA A 29 25.48 8.74 -4.15
CA ALA A 29 26.70 9.37 -3.61
C ALA A 29 27.49 8.49 -2.64
N GLY A 30 27.01 7.27 -2.37
CA GLY A 30 27.68 6.30 -1.48
C GLY A 30 27.32 6.46 -0.01
N GLU A 31 26.29 7.24 0.32
CA GLU A 31 25.83 7.39 1.70
C GLU A 31 25.02 6.18 2.15
N ASP A 32 25.21 5.76 3.40
CA ASP A 32 24.41 4.72 4.04
C ASP A 32 23.14 5.34 4.60
N VAL A 33 22.07 5.28 3.81
CA VAL A 33 20.78 5.90 4.15
C VAL A 33 19.93 4.94 4.95
N LEU A 34 19.67 5.27 6.21
CA LEU A 34 18.69 4.59 7.07
C LEU A 34 17.33 5.26 6.91
N ASP A 35 16.35 4.51 6.39
CA ASP A 35 15.04 5.03 6.04
C ASP A 35 13.99 4.69 7.10
N PHE A 36 13.60 5.70 7.90
CA PHE A 36 12.50 5.63 8.86
C PHE A 36 11.28 6.47 8.41
N GLY A 37 11.26 6.90 7.16
CA GLY A 37 10.27 7.84 6.65
C GLY A 37 8.89 7.22 6.37
N MET A 38 8.80 5.91 6.23
CA MET A 38 7.53 5.23 5.95
C MET A 38 7.39 3.98 6.82
N GLY A 39 6.25 3.87 7.50
CA GLY A 39 5.94 2.73 8.36
C GLY A 39 5.41 1.52 7.60
N ASN A 40 6.09 1.09 6.56
CA ASN A 40 5.73 -0.13 5.85
C ASN A 40 6.25 -1.37 6.59
N PRO A 41 5.43 -2.44 6.67
CA PRO A 41 5.93 -3.73 7.10
C PRO A 41 7.06 -4.21 6.18
N ASP A 42 8.17 -4.64 6.74
CA ASP A 42 9.34 -5.14 6.01
C ASP A 42 9.39 -6.67 5.91
N LEU A 43 8.53 -7.34 6.68
CA LEU A 43 8.41 -8.79 6.67
C LEU A 43 7.22 -9.23 5.81
N PRO A 44 7.30 -10.41 5.18
CA PRO A 44 6.18 -10.96 4.42
C PRO A 44 5.01 -11.33 5.35
N SER A 45 3.82 -11.45 4.76
CA SER A 45 2.66 -11.98 5.49
C SER A 45 2.92 -13.40 5.99
N PRO A 46 2.40 -13.79 7.16
CA PRO A 46 2.55 -15.15 7.67
C PRO A 46 2.01 -16.20 6.67
N PRO A 47 2.65 -17.37 6.56
CA PRO A 47 2.25 -18.41 5.60
C PRO A 47 0.78 -18.81 5.67
N HIS A 48 0.22 -18.94 6.87
CA HIS A 48 -1.19 -19.30 7.05
C HIS A 48 -2.16 -18.24 6.48
N VAL A 49 -1.77 -16.97 6.46
CA VAL A 49 -2.55 -15.90 5.85
C VAL A 49 -2.50 -16.00 4.33
N VAL A 50 -1.33 -16.26 3.78
CA VAL A 50 -1.14 -16.44 2.33
C VAL A 50 -1.91 -17.65 1.82
N GLU A 51 -1.81 -18.79 2.52
CA GLU A 51 -2.54 -20.02 2.17
C GLU A 51 -4.06 -19.80 2.16
N LYS A 52 -4.57 -19.08 3.15
CA LYS A 52 -6.01 -18.77 3.23
C LYS A 52 -6.46 -17.84 2.11
N LEU A 53 -5.62 -16.89 1.71
CA LEU A 53 -5.89 -16.03 0.55
C LEU A 53 -5.95 -16.83 -0.75
N VAL A 54 -5.00 -17.75 -0.96
CA VAL A 54 -4.97 -18.63 -2.13
C VAL A 54 -6.23 -19.51 -2.18
N GLU A 55 -6.62 -20.13 -1.06
CA GLU A 55 -7.85 -20.91 -0.94
C GLU A 55 -9.08 -20.07 -1.30
N ALA A 56 -9.18 -18.88 -0.74
CA ALA A 56 -10.31 -17.98 -1.00
C ALA A 56 -10.40 -17.56 -2.48
N VAL A 57 -9.27 -17.22 -3.09
CA VAL A 57 -9.21 -16.81 -4.51
C VAL A 57 -9.64 -17.92 -5.47
N GLN A 58 -9.40 -19.17 -5.12
CA GLN A 58 -9.81 -20.32 -5.92
C GLN A 58 -11.33 -20.58 -5.91
N ASN A 59 -12.04 -19.96 -4.98
CA ASN A 59 -13.49 -20.07 -4.89
C ASN A 59 -14.17 -18.95 -5.70
N PRO A 60 -14.85 -19.25 -6.83
CA PRO A 60 -15.49 -18.22 -7.66
C PRO A 60 -16.52 -17.35 -6.94
N ARG A 61 -17.09 -17.82 -5.84
CA ARG A 61 -18.05 -17.06 -5.04
C ARG A 61 -17.43 -15.85 -4.35
N THR A 62 -16.12 -15.82 -4.18
CA THR A 62 -15.40 -14.69 -3.58
C THR A 62 -15.07 -13.60 -4.61
N HIS A 63 -15.25 -13.85 -5.92
CA HIS A 63 -14.97 -12.92 -7.00
C HIS A 63 -16.13 -11.94 -7.23
N ARG A 64 -16.60 -11.29 -6.18
CA ARG A 64 -17.73 -10.38 -6.25
C ARG A 64 -17.35 -8.98 -5.81
N TYR A 65 -18.18 -8.04 -6.17
CA TYR A 65 -18.08 -6.67 -5.69
C TYR A 65 -18.18 -6.67 -4.16
N SER A 66 -17.25 -6.00 -3.51
CA SER A 66 -17.21 -5.98 -2.05
C SER A 66 -18.34 -5.15 -1.46
N VAL A 67 -18.85 -5.60 -0.33
CA VAL A 67 -19.83 -4.87 0.47
C VAL A 67 -19.10 -4.10 1.56
N SER A 68 -19.42 -2.81 1.73
CA SER A 68 -18.73 -1.93 2.67
C SER A 68 -18.73 -2.40 4.13
N ARG A 69 -19.76 -3.12 4.53
CA ARG A 69 -19.85 -3.73 5.88
C ARG A 69 -18.86 -4.88 6.11
N GLY A 70 -18.33 -5.47 5.05
CA GLY A 70 -17.52 -6.67 5.10
C GLY A 70 -18.34 -7.95 5.33
N ILE A 71 -17.65 -9.08 5.31
CA ILE A 71 -18.26 -10.39 5.51
C ILE A 71 -18.52 -10.66 7.00
N THR A 72 -19.55 -11.47 7.28
CA THR A 72 -19.94 -11.82 8.66
C THR A 72 -18.80 -12.48 9.43
N GLY A 73 -18.02 -13.36 8.81
CA GLY A 73 -16.88 -14.01 9.42
C GLY A 73 -15.83 -13.05 9.95
N LEU A 74 -15.46 -12.03 9.15
CA LEU A 74 -14.50 -11.01 9.56
C LEU A 74 -15.03 -10.18 10.73
N ARG A 75 -16.30 -9.77 10.64
CA ARG A 75 -16.93 -8.97 11.70
C ARG A 75 -17.00 -9.72 13.03
N ARG A 76 -17.30 -11.02 12.98
CA ARG A 76 -17.31 -11.90 14.17
C ARG A 76 -15.89 -12.02 14.75
N ALA A 77 -14.90 -12.30 13.91
CA ALA A 77 -13.52 -12.41 14.36
C ALA A 77 -13.02 -11.11 15.03
N ASN A 78 -13.34 -9.95 14.48
CA ASN A 78 -13.01 -8.67 15.10
C ASN A 78 -13.69 -8.51 16.48
N ALA A 79 -14.96 -8.87 16.59
CA ALA A 79 -15.70 -8.78 17.85
C ALA A 79 -15.15 -9.73 18.92
N GLU A 80 -14.68 -10.89 18.53
CA GLU A 80 -14.05 -11.86 19.44
C GLU A 80 -12.65 -11.43 19.87
N TYR A 81 -11.91 -10.75 19.00
CA TYR A 81 -10.56 -10.25 19.29
C TYR A 81 -10.57 -9.07 20.27
N TYR A 82 -11.51 -8.14 20.11
CA TYR A 82 -11.67 -6.96 20.96
C TYR A 82 -12.75 -7.17 22.03
#